data_df9cdb12395a12a01dfcc569f3f57260
#
_entry.id   df9cdb12395a12a01dfcc569f3f57260
#
_cell.length_a   1.000
_cell.length_b   1.000
_cell.length_c   1.000
_cell.angle_alpha   90.00
_cell.angle_beta   90.00
_cell.angle_gamma   90.00
#
_symmetry.space_group_name_H-M   'P 1'
#
loop_
_entity.id
_entity.type
_entity.pdbx_description
1 polymer ?
#
loop_
_entity_poly.entity_id
_entity_poly.type
_entity_poly.pdbx_seq_one_letter_code
_entity_poly.pdbx_strand_id
1 'polypeptide(L)'
;MLFRSNAVLNQVYANVMGKPILVPKGDVTSLGSAIFAFMAAGAFPTIEAAQDQLCPGFLTVEPEPVQAAASQQLFALYRKLYFAFGQRTSPGVETGDVLPELRRIAAQSRGGK
;
A
#
# COMPACT_ATOMS: atom_id res chain seq x y z
N MET A 1 -11.28 3.45 -10.63
CA MET A 1 -12.19 2.42 -10.07
C MET A 1 -11.61 1.01 -10.00
N LEU A 2 -10.31 0.87 -10.20
CA LEU A 2 -9.60 -0.42 -10.23
C LEU A 2 -9.30 -1.01 -8.84
N PHE A 3 -9.18 -0.18 -7.82
CA PHE A 3 -8.72 -0.62 -6.49
C PHE A 3 -9.75 -1.44 -5.69
N ARG A 4 -11.03 -1.08 -5.75
CA ARG A 4 -12.06 -1.77 -4.96
C ARG A 4 -12.31 -3.21 -5.41
N SER A 5 -12.24 -3.47 -6.70
CA SER A 5 -12.57 -4.77 -7.30
C SER A 5 -11.37 -5.71 -7.44
N ASN A 6 -10.16 -5.26 -7.08
CA ASN A 6 -8.95 -6.04 -7.26
C ASN A 6 -8.41 -6.52 -5.90
N ALA A 7 -8.91 -7.66 -5.43
CA ALA A 7 -8.49 -8.27 -4.18
C ALA A 7 -6.97 -8.57 -4.16
N VAL A 8 -6.40 -8.98 -5.29
CA VAL A 8 -4.96 -9.26 -5.41
C VAL A 8 -4.14 -7.99 -5.18
N LEU A 9 -4.54 -6.87 -5.79
CA LEU A 9 -3.83 -5.61 -5.63
C LEU A 9 -3.92 -5.09 -4.18
N ASN A 10 -5.09 -5.21 -3.55
CA ASN A 10 -5.26 -4.84 -2.14
C ASN A 10 -4.37 -5.68 -1.23
N GLN A 11 -4.26 -6.99 -1.50
CA GLN A 11 -3.35 -7.87 -0.75
C GLN A 11 -1.88 -7.47 -0.95
N VAL A 12 -1.49 -7.11 -2.17
CA VAL A 12 -0.13 -6.61 -2.44
C VAL A 12 0.15 -5.35 -1.65
N TYR A 13 -0.79 -4.39 -1.60
CA TYR A 13 -0.61 -3.17 -0.79
C TYR A 13 -0.47 -3.48 0.71
N ALA A 14 -1.32 -4.34 1.27
CA ALA A 14 -1.21 -4.75 2.67
C ALA A 14 0.16 -5.38 2.96
N ASN A 15 0.63 -6.29 2.08
CA ASN A 15 1.91 -6.97 2.23
C ASN A 15 3.11 -6.01 2.12
N VAL A 16 3.08 -5.09 1.14
CA VAL A 16 4.17 -4.11 0.96
C VAL A 16 4.24 -3.13 2.13
N MET A 17 3.10 -2.66 2.61
CA MET A 17 3.06 -1.74 3.76
C MET A 17 3.28 -2.44 5.09
N GLY A 18 3.11 -3.76 5.17
CA GLY A 18 3.16 -4.53 6.41
C GLY A 18 2.09 -4.11 7.42
N LYS A 19 0.95 -3.58 6.94
CA LYS A 19 -0.15 -3.05 7.75
C LYS A 19 -1.48 -3.46 7.16
N PRO A 20 -2.52 -3.64 8.01
CA PRO A 20 -3.87 -3.80 7.52
C PRO A 20 -4.30 -2.60 6.66
N ILE A 21 -5.01 -2.87 5.58
CA ILE A 21 -5.66 -1.82 4.78
C ILE A 21 -7.17 -1.95 4.87
N LEU A 22 -7.84 -0.81 4.90
CA LEU A 22 -9.29 -0.72 4.91
C LEU A 22 -9.79 -0.46 3.50
N VAL A 23 -10.57 -1.40 2.97
CA VAL A 23 -11.18 -1.30 1.64
C VAL A 23 -12.67 -1.00 1.81
N PRO A 24 -13.16 0.14 1.32
CA PRO A 24 -14.57 0.49 1.48
C PRO A 24 -15.48 -0.49 0.74
N LYS A 25 -16.62 -0.84 1.37
CA LYS A 25 -17.61 -1.76 0.79
C LYS A 25 -18.43 -1.15 -0.34
N GLY A 26 -18.47 0.20 -0.45
CA GLY A 26 -19.24 0.96 -1.43
C GLY A 26 -18.40 1.68 -2.48
N ASP A 27 -19.04 2.38 -3.40
CA ASP A 27 -18.36 3.29 -4.34
C ASP A 27 -17.91 4.55 -3.60
N VAL A 28 -16.60 4.76 -3.51
CA VAL A 28 -16.01 5.87 -2.76
C VAL A 28 -15.76 7.11 -3.60
N THR A 29 -15.78 7.01 -4.93
CA THR A 29 -15.52 8.17 -5.80
C THR A 29 -16.67 9.17 -5.69
N SER A 30 -17.90 8.70 -5.89
CA SER A 30 -19.11 9.50 -5.74
C SER A 30 -19.33 9.93 -4.29
N LEU A 31 -19.00 9.07 -3.34
CA LEU A 31 -19.15 9.34 -1.91
C LEU A 31 -18.25 10.49 -1.46
N GLY A 32 -16.98 10.53 -1.89
CA GLY A 32 -16.08 11.65 -1.58
C GLY A 32 -16.63 13.00 -2.05
N SER A 33 -17.15 13.05 -3.28
CA SER A 33 -17.80 14.26 -3.81
C SER A 33 -19.06 14.63 -3.02
N ALA A 34 -19.86 13.64 -2.61
CA ALA A 34 -21.06 13.88 -1.81
C ALA A 34 -20.71 14.44 -0.41
N ILE A 35 -19.67 13.90 0.24
CA ILE A 35 -19.20 14.40 1.53
C ILE A 35 -18.84 15.88 1.44
N PHE A 36 -18.07 16.29 0.43
CA PHE A 36 -17.70 17.69 0.25
C PHE A 36 -18.92 18.58 -0.05
N ALA A 37 -19.89 18.10 -0.82
CA ALA A 37 -21.12 18.83 -1.09
C ALA A 37 -21.95 19.03 0.19
N PHE A 38 -22.10 18.01 1.03
CA PHE A 38 -22.78 18.11 2.31
C PHE A 38 -22.06 19.02 3.30
N MET A 39 -20.71 18.99 3.31
CA MET A 39 -19.91 19.93 4.09
C MET A 39 -20.15 21.38 3.64
N ALA A 40 -20.11 21.64 2.34
CA ALA A 40 -20.37 22.97 1.79
C ALA A 40 -21.79 23.47 2.10
N ALA A 41 -22.76 22.56 2.15
CA ALA A 41 -24.14 22.87 2.54
C ALA A 41 -24.34 23.03 4.07
N GLY A 42 -23.30 22.82 4.89
CA GLY A 42 -23.38 22.91 6.34
C GLY A 42 -24.12 21.74 7.01
N ALA A 43 -24.33 20.62 6.30
CA ALA A 43 -25.03 19.46 6.84
C ALA A 43 -24.22 18.69 7.90
N PHE A 44 -22.89 18.78 7.83
CA PHE A 44 -21.98 18.17 8.80
C PHE A 44 -20.95 19.19 9.28
N PRO A 45 -20.61 19.19 10.57
CA PRO A 45 -19.62 20.12 11.13
C PRO A 45 -18.16 19.76 10.77
N THR A 46 -17.87 18.47 10.53
CA THR A 46 -16.54 17.95 10.20
C THR A 46 -16.63 16.83 9.16
N ILE A 47 -15.49 16.56 8.50
CA ILE A 47 -15.37 15.45 7.53
C ILE A 47 -15.57 14.11 8.22
N GLU A 48 -15.03 13.93 9.41
CA GLU A 48 -15.15 12.72 10.21
C GLU A 48 -16.63 12.40 10.52
N ALA A 49 -17.40 13.40 10.94
CA ALA A 49 -18.83 13.23 11.20
C ALA A 49 -19.61 12.83 9.94
N ALA A 50 -19.23 13.37 8.78
CA ALA A 50 -19.81 12.98 7.51
C ALA A 50 -19.41 11.54 7.11
N GLN A 51 -18.14 11.17 7.32
CA GLN A 51 -17.66 9.82 7.05
C GLN A 51 -18.33 8.77 7.91
N ASP A 52 -18.50 9.02 9.20
CA ASP A 52 -19.16 8.11 10.14
C ASP A 52 -20.59 7.78 9.73
N GLN A 53 -21.30 8.74 9.14
CA GLN A 53 -22.69 8.54 8.73
C GLN A 53 -22.84 8.03 7.29
N LEU A 54 -21.99 8.45 6.38
CA LEU A 54 -22.15 8.20 4.95
C LEU A 54 -21.32 7.03 4.43
N CYS A 55 -20.21 6.65 5.11
CA CYS A 55 -19.37 5.55 4.63
C CYS A 55 -20.04 4.19 4.87
N PRO A 56 -20.01 3.30 3.85
CA PRO A 56 -20.71 2.02 3.90
C PRO A 56 -19.99 0.95 4.74
N GLY A 57 -19.02 1.33 5.56
CA GLY A 57 -18.13 0.44 6.28
C GLY A 57 -16.97 -0.08 5.41
N PHE A 58 -16.09 -0.86 6.04
CA PHE A 58 -14.84 -1.31 5.44
C PHE A 58 -14.68 -2.83 5.53
N LEU A 59 -13.94 -3.40 4.58
CA LEU A 59 -13.32 -4.70 4.66
C LEU A 59 -11.86 -4.49 5.07
N THR A 60 -11.39 -5.24 6.04
CA THR A 60 -9.98 -5.23 6.41
C THR A 60 -9.24 -6.30 5.61
N VAL A 61 -8.13 -5.92 4.99
CA VAL A 61 -7.21 -6.84 4.32
C VAL A 61 -5.93 -6.87 5.13
N GLU A 62 -5.68 -8.00 5.79
CA GLU A 62 -4.49 -8.20 6.61
C GLU A 62 -3.27 -8.55 5.75
N PRO A 63 -2.06 -8.11 6.12
CA PRO A 63 -0.85 -8.54 5.45
C PRO A 63 -0.56 -10.02 5.73
N GLU A 64 -0.15 -10.75 4.71
CA GLU A 64 0.35 -12.11 4.84
C GLU A 64 1.80 -12.08 5.34
N PRO A 65 2.13 -12.67 6.50
CA PRO A 65 3.45 -12.49 7.12
C PRO A 65 4.63 -12.85 6.21
N VAL A 66 4.52 -13.94 5.47
CA VAL A 66 5.58 -14.41 4.56
C VAL A 66 5.79 -13.42 3.40
N GLN A 67 4.70 -12.95 2.80
CA GLN A 67 4.73 -12.00 1.69
C GLN A 67 5.17 -10.60 2.15
N ALA A 68 4.75 -10.20 3.34
CA ALA A 68 5.18 -8.95 3.94
C ALA A 68 6.70 -8.96 4.22
N ALA A 69 7.24 -10.07 4.76
CA ALA A 69 8.67 -10.21 4.98
C ALA A 69 9.48 -10.16 3.67
N ALA A 70 9.02 -10.83 2.61
CA ALA A 70 9.63 -10.75 1.29
C ALA A 70 9.57 -9.31 0.72
N SER A 71 8.45 -8.62 0.89
CA SER A 71 8.27 -7.23 0.46
C SER A 71 9.24 -6.29 1.18
N GLN A 72 9.48 -6.48 2.47
CA GLN A 72 10.46 -5.68 3.22
C GLN A 72 11.89 -5.90 2.73
N GLN A 73 12.28 -7.13 2.38
CA GLN A 73 13.58 -7.41 1.78
C GLN A 73 13.73 -6.71 0.42
N LEU A 74 12.71 -6.79 -0.44
CA LEU A 74 12.69 -6.09 -1.73
C LEU A 74 12.77 -4.57 -1.55
N PHE A 75 12.06 -4.02 -0.57
CA PHE A 75 12.09 -2.59 -0.27
C PHE A 75 13.47 -2.13 0.21
N ALA A 76 14.18 -2.93 0.98
CA ALA A 76 15.56 -2.63 1.39
C ALA A 76 16.50 -2.51 0.18
N LEU A 77 16.40 -3.44 -0.79
CA LEU A 77 17.17 -3.35 -2.04
C LEU A 77 16.76 -2.16 -2.90
N TYR A 78 15.46 -1.88 -3.01
CA TYR A 78 14.95 -0.69 -3.69
C TYR A 78 15.51 0.60 -3.10
N ARG A 79 15.47 0.76 -1.78
CA ARG A 79 16.02 1.91 -1.09
C ARG A 79 17.52 2.09 -1.34
N LYS A 80 18.27 0.98 -1.31
CA LYS A 80 19.70 0.98 -1.62
C LYS A 80 19.97 1.57 -3.00
N LEU A 81 19.25 1.10 -4.02
CA LEU A 81 19.39 1.61 -5.39
C LEU A 81 18.89 3.06 -5.52
N TYR A 82 17.73 3.37 -4.93
CA TYR A 82 17.17 4.71 -5.00
C TYR A 82 18.14 5.78 -4.48
N PHE A 83 18.75 5.55 -3.33
CA PHE A 83 19.72 6.49 -2.75
C PHE A 83 21.08 6.45 -3.44
N ALA A 84 21.47 5.32 -4.03
CA ALA A 84 22.70 5.24 -4.83
C ALA A 84 22.65 6.14 -6.08
N PHE A 85 21.48 6.23 -6.72
CA PHE A 85 21.30 7.02 -7.95
C PHE A 85 20.63 8.37 -7.73
N GLY A 86 19.88 8.54 -6.66
CA GLY A 86 19.01 9.70 -6.43
C GLY A 86 19.63 10.84 -5.63
N GLN A 87 20.83 10.68 -5.07
CA GLN A 87 21.49 11.71 -4.26
C GLN A 87 22.80 12.15 -4.89
N ARG A 88 22.92 13.46 -5.17
CA ARG A 88 24.14 14.06 -5.77
C ARG A 88 25.38 13.89 -4.89
N THR A 89 25.23 13.83 -3.57
CA THR A 89 26.30 13.76 -2.56
C THR A 89 26.34 12.43 -1.83
N SER A 90 25.70 11.39 -2.37
CA SER A 90 25.71 10.06 -1.75
C SER A 90 27.15 9.49 -1.75
N PRO A 91 27.65 8.98 -0.61
CA PRO A 91 28.83 8.15 -0.63
C PRO A 91 28.58 6.96 -1.55
N GLY A 92 29.62 6.50 -2.24
CA GLY A 92 29.51 5.35 -3.15
C GLY A 92 28.83 4.16 -2.45
N VAL A 93 27.78 3.61 -3.08
CA VAL A 93 27.05 2.48 -2.56
C VAL A 93 27.39 1.25 -3.41
N GLU A 94 27.85 0.19 -2.75
CA GLU A 94 28.07 -1.09 -3.43
C GLU A 94 26.72 -1.68 -3.85
N THR A 95 26.54 -1.93 -5.15
CA THR A 95 25.30 -2.46 -5.74
C THR A 95 25.46 -3.87 -6.29
N GLY A 96 26.66 -4.46 -6.19
CA GLY A 96 26.97 -5.76 -6.75
C GLY A 96 26.20 -6.94 -6.16
N ASP A 97 25.69 -6.79 -4.95
CA ASP A 97 24.87 -7.78 -4.24
C ASP A 97 23.38 -7.76 -4.65
N VAL A 98 22.90 -6.71 -5.30
CA VAL A 98 21.46 -6.50 -5.56
C VAL A 98 20.88 -7.63 -6.43
N LEU A 99 21.51 -7.98 -7.54
CA LEU A 99 21.00 -9.04 -8.41
C LEU A 99 21.07 -10.44 -7.77
N PRO A 100 22.17 -10.83 -7.10
CA PRO A 100 22.20 -12.07 -6.31
C PRO A 100 21.07 -12.14 -5.26
N GLU A 101 20.84 -11.08 -4.50
CA GLU A 101 19.80 -11.04 -3.49
C GLU A 101 18.38 -11.11 -4.09
N LEU A 102 18.11 -10.44 -5.20
CA LEU A 102 16.84 -10.57 -5.91
C LEU A 102 16.57 -12.01 -6.36
N ARG A 103 17.60 -12.70 -6.86
CA ARG A 103 17.50 -14.13 -7.24
C ARG A 103 17.22 -15.01 -6.02
N ARG A 104 17.87 -14.74 -4.90
CA ARG A 104 17.67 -15.47 -3.65
C ARG A 104 16.23 -15.31 -3.14
N ILE A 105 15.72 -14.08 -3.07
CA ILE A 105 14.34 -13.77 -2.66
C ILE A 105 13.35 -14.48 -3.60
N ALA A 106 13.56 -14.41 -4.91
CA ALA A 106 12.70 -15.08 -5.88
C ALA A 106 12.67 -16.60 -5.73
N ALA A 107 13.83 -17.21 -5.43
CA ALA A 107 13.94 -18.65 -5.19
C ALA A 107 13.17 -19.05 -3.92
N GLN A 108 13.31 -18.30 -2.84
CA GLN A 108 12.58 -18.54 -1.58
C GLN A 108 11.05 -18.42 -1.76
N SER A 109 10.59 -17.42 -2.52
CA SER A 109 9.16 -17.22 -2.78
C SER A 109 8.54 -18.35 -3.64
N ARG A 110 9.34 -19.04 -4.45
CA ARG A 110 8.89 -20.20 -5.26
C ARG A 110 8.96 -21.53 -4.53
N GLY A 111 9.91 -21.68 -3.61
CA GLY A 111 10.13 -22.93 -2.87
C GLY A 111 9.18 -23.12 -1.68
N GLY A 112 8.37 -22.13 -1.34
CA GLY A 112 7.38 -22.18 -0.26
C GLY A 112 5.97 -22.61 -0.69
N LYS A 113 5.85 -23.22 -1.88
CA LYS A 113 4.58 -23.78 -2.38
C LYS A 113 4.56 -25.29 -2.22
#